data_4df067a46fa83a7c05efd0df72a6a240
#
_entry.id   4df067a46fa83a7c05efd0df72a6a240
#
_cell.length_a   1.000
_cell.length_b   1.000
_cell.length_c   1.000
_cell.angle_alpha   90.00
_cell.angle_beta   90.00
_cell.angle_gamma   90.00
#
_symmetry.space_group_name_H-M   'P 1'
#
loop_
_entity.id
_entity.type
_entity.pdbx_description
1 polymer ?
#
loop_
_entity_poly.entity_id
_entity_poly.type
_entity_poly.pdbx_seq_one_letter_code
_entity_poly.pdbx_strand_id
1 'polypeptide(L)' 'MSEQHATLLKARERLVEDRRAFAKIIAAPFEREKTADARARFVQLQATIEAIDRAIEDEEGGQGTV' A
#
# COMPACT_ATOMS: atom_id res chain seq x y z
N MET A 1 -19.09 -2.92 -11.20
CA MET A 1 -17.93 -2.30 -10.62
C MET A 1 -18.00 -0.81 -10.78
N SER A 2 -17.70 -0.09 -9.75
CA SER A 2 -17.80 1.35 -9.81
C SER A 2 -16.47 1.97 -10.20
N GLU A 3 -16.54 3.21 -10.60
CA GLU A 3 -15.34 3.97 -10.89
C GLU A 3 -14.47 4.08 -9.64
N GLN A 4 -15.10 4.20 -8.50
CA GLN A 4 -14.39 4.26 -7.24
C GLN A 4 -13.62 2.97 -6.99
N HIS A 5 -14.23 1.84 -7.29
CA HIS A 5 -13.57 0.55 -7.12
C HIS A 5 -12.33 0.46 -8.01
N ALA A 6 -12.46 0.87 -9.25
CA ALA A 6 -11.33 0.83 -10.18
C ALA A 6 -10.20 1.75 -9.72
N THR A 7 -10.54 2.91 -9.19
CA THR A 7 -9.56 3.84 -8.67
C THR A 7 -8.79 3.24 -7.51
N LEU A 8 -9.49 2.57 -6.62
CA LEU A 8 -8.85 1.95 -5.47
C LEU A 8 -7.90 0.84 -5.90
N LEU A 9 -8.27 0.07 -6.91
CA LEU A 9 -7.39 -0.97 -7.41
C LEU A 9 -6.10 -0.39 -7.99
N LYS A 10 -6.21 0.71 -8.71
CA LYS A 10 -5.03 1.37 -9.25
C LYS A 10 -4.16 1.94 -8.14
N ALA A 11 -4.78 2.53 -7.13
CA ALA A 11 -4.04 3.06 -6.01
C ALA A 11 -3.27 1.95 -5.30
N ARG A 12 -3.91 0.81 -5.11
CA ARG A 12 -3.25 -0.31 -4.47
C ARG A 12 -2.04 -0.77 -5.26
N GLU A 13 -2.20 -0.87 -6.56
CA GLU A 13 -1.13 -1.31 -7.43
C GLU A 13 0.10 -0.40 -7.30
N ARG A 14 -0.14 0.91 -7.31
CA ARG A 14 0.94 1.87 -7.19
C ARG A 14 1.63 1.76 -5.83
N LEU A 15 0.84 1.58 -4.77
CA LEU A 15 1.40 1.47 -3.44
C LEU A 15 2.23 0.21 -3.26
N VAL A 16 1.80 -0.89 -3.87
CA VAL A 16 2.58 -2.13 -3.82
C VAL A 16 3.92 -1.96 -4.52
N GLU A 17 3.93 -1.24 -5.64
CA GLU A 17 5.18 -0.99 -6.33
C GLU A 17 6.11 -0.12 -5.50
N ASP A 18 5.55 0.90 -4.86
CA ASP A 18 6.35 1.76 -4.00
C ASP A 18 6.92 0.95 -2.83
N ARG A 19 6.12 0.06 -2.26
CA ARG A 19 6.57 -0.77 -1.16
C ARG A 19 7.74 -1.65 -1.59
N ARG A 20 7.68 -2.20 -2.80
CA ARG A 20 8.77 -3.03 -3.32
C ARG A 20 10.05 -2.22 -3.46
N ALA A 21 9.93 -0.97 -3.89
CA ALA A 21 11.09 -0.12 -4.04
C ALA A 21 11.77 0.12 -2.69
N PHE A 22 10.99 0.38 -1.66
CA PHE A 22 11.56 0.60 -0.35
C PHE A 22 12.12 -0.69 0.25
N ALA A 23 11.52 -1.82 -0.05
CA ALA A 23 12.07 -3.09 0.41
C ALA A 23 13.47 -3.33 -0.14
N LYS A 24 13.71 -2.93 -1.38
CA LYS A 24 15.04 -3.08 -1.96
C LYS A 24 16.06 -2.24 -1.21
N ILE A 25 15.67 -1.04 -0.81
CA ILE A 25 16.57 -0.19 -0.06
C ILE A 25 16.89 -0.82 1.30
N ILE A 26 15.86 -1.36 1.95
CA ILE A 26 16.04 -1.99 3.25
C ILE A 26 16.98 -3.18 3.14
N ALA A 27 16.90 -3.93 2.06
CA ALA A 27 17.73 -5.11 1.88
C ALA A 27 19.16 -4.78 1.52
N ALA A 28 19.41 -3.57 1.02
CA ALA A 28 20.76 -3.18 0.66
C ALA A 28 21.59 -2.95 1.92
N PRO A 29 22.84 -3.40 1.92
CA PRO A 29 23.61 -3.38 3.16
C PRO A 29 24.37 -2.10 3.44
N PHE A 30 23.97 -0.97 2.99
CA PHE A 30 24.71 0.24 3.27
C PHE A 30 23.80 1.44 3.44
N GLU A 31 24.33 2.45 4.09
CA GLU A 31 23.68 3.73 4.34
C GLU A 31 22.53 3.61 5.32
N ARG A 32 22.86 3.67 6.58
CA ARG A 32 21.88 3.56 7.65
C ARG A 32 20.75 4.57 7.55
N GLU A 33 21.07 5.78 7.14
CA GLU A 33 20.04 6.82 7.09
C GLU A 33 18.99 6.50 6.07
N LYS A 34 19.41 6.03 4.90
CA LYS A 34 18.45 5.64 3.88
C LYS A 34 17.62 4.45 4.32
N THR A 35 18.25 3.52 5.02
CA THR A 35 17.53 2.35 5.49
C THR A 35 16.47 2.74 6.51
N ALA A 36 16.81 3.65 7.43
CA ALA A 36 15.84 4.08 8.43
C ALA A 36 14.63 4.76 7.79
N ASP A 37 14.90 5.64 6.83
CA ASP A 37 13.80 6.30 6.13
C ASP A 37 12.97 5.28 5.36
N ALA A 38 13.63 4.34 4.71
CA ALA A 38 12.93 3.32 3.94
C ALA A 38 12.05 2.45 4.84
N ARG A 39 12.52 2.14 6.03
CA ARG A 39 11.70 1.36 6.96
C ARG A 39 10.45 2.11 7.36
N ALA A 40 10.58 3.40 7.65
CA ALA A 40 9.43 4.20 8.04
C ALA A 40 8.43 4.27 6.90
N ARG A 41 8.92 4.46 5.67
CA ARG A 41 8.05 4.53 4.52
C ARG A 41 7.38 3.20 4.24
N PHE A 42 8.14 2.11 4.42
CA PHE A 42 7.58 0.78 4.22
C PHE A 42 6.39 0.54 5.16
N VAL A 43 6.56 0.92 6.42
CA VAL A 43 5.47 0.74 7.39
C VAL A 43 4.26 1.60 7.01
N GLN A 44 4.50 2.84 6.61
CA GLN A 44 3.42 3.72 6.21
C GLN A 44 2.68 3.17 4.99
N LEU A 45 3.44 2.67 4.02
CA LEU A 45 2.83 2.10 2.82
C LEU A 45 2.02 0.86 3.15
N GLN A 46 2.53 0.02 4.03
CA GLN A 46 1.80 -1.18 4.41
C GLN A 46 0.48 -0.82 5.08
N ALA A 47 0.50 0.16 5.96
CA ALA A 47 -0.73 0.59 6.62
C ALA A 47 -1.72 1.16 5.61
N THR A 48 -1.22 1.91 4.63
CA THR A 48 -2.09 2.48 3.61
C THR A 48 -2.67 1.38 2.72
N ILE A 49 -1.85 0.39 2.37
CA ILE A 49 -2.33 -0.73 1.56
C ILE A 49 -3.44 -1.47 2.29
N GLU A 50 -3.28 -1.69 3.59
CA GLU A 50 -4.31 -2.38 4.37
C GLU A 50 -5.59 -1.57 4.41
N ALA A 51 -5.47 -0.25 4.53
CA ALA A 51 -6.66 0.59 4.51
C ALA A 51 -7.34 0.56 3.14
N ILE A 52 -6.55 0.57 2.08
CA ILE A 52 -7.10 0.47 0.73
C ILE A 52 -7.79 -0.86 0.53
N ASP A 53 -7.20 -1.94 1.04
CA ASP A 53 -7.81 -3.26 0.92
C ASP A 53 -9.18 -3.29 1.57
N ARG A 54 -9.31 -2.68 2.75
CA ARG A 54 -10.61 -2.62 3.40
C ARG A 54 -11.60 -1.79 2.58
N ALA A 55 -11.13 -0.70 2.00
CA ALA A 55 -12.00 0.13 1.16
C ALA A 55 -12.46 -0.64 -0.08
N ILE A 56 -11.58 -1.44 -0.66
CA ILE A 56 -11.94 -2.26 -1.80
C ILE A 56 -13.01 -3.26 -1.41
N GLU A 57 -12.87 -3.89 -0.25
CA GLU A 57 -13.88 -4.82 0.23
C GLU A 57 -15.22 -4.14 0.39
N ASP A 58 -15.22 -2.93 0.92
CA ASP A 58 -16.45 -2.19 1.07
C ASP A 58 -17.13 -1.93 -0.26
N GLU A 59 -16.31 -1.57 -1.27
CA GLU A 59 -16.88 -1.32 -2.59
C GLU A 59 -17.40 -2.58 -3.25
N GLU A 60 -16.78 -3.71 -2.93
CA GLU A 60 -17.16 -4.95 -3.60
C GLU A 60 -18.43 -5.55 -3.05
N GLY A 61 -18.65 -5.45 -1.79
CA GLY A 61 -19.79 -6.13 -1.30
C GLY A 61 -20.24 -5.69 0.06
N GLY A 62 -19.42 -4.92 0.69
CA GLY A 62 -19.70 -4.60 2.05
C GLY A 62 -20.89 -3.72 2.24
N GLN A 63 -21.20 -2.95 1.25
CA GLN A 63 -22.27 -2.03 1.43
C GLN A 63 -23.57 -2.74 1.71
N GLY A 64 -23.66 -3.95 1.35
CA GLY A 64 -24.89 -4.66 1.61
C GLY A 64 -24.98 -5.21 2.97
N THR A 65 -23.97 -5.19 3.70
CA THR A 65 -24.04 -5.87 4.92
C THR A 65 -24.49 -5.04 5.97
N VAL A 66 -24.72 -4.25 6.10
CA VAL A 66 -25.15 -3.64 7.21
C VAL A 66 -25.90 -3.55 7.67
#